data_a59d8363ba6b923de52f36c471c64a69
#
_entry.id   a59d8363ba6b923de52f36c471c64a69
#
_cell.length_a   1.000
_cell.length_b   1.000
_cell.length_c   1.000
_cell.angle_alpha   90.00
_cell.angle_beta   90.00
_cell.angle_gamma   90.00
#
_symmetry.space_group_name_H-M   'P 1'
#
loop_
_entity.id
_entity.type
_entity.pdbx_description
1 polymer ?
#
loop_
_entity_poly.entity_id
_entity_poly.type
_entity_poly.pdbx_seq_one_letter_code
_entity_poly.pdbx_strand_id
1 'polypeptide(L)' 'MKVYIILDESNSLGVGAFVEKVFSDKEKAIDYVYSGFMRYSFYAGKSKEDLRKEIEREIHEEELE' A
#
# COMPACT_ATOMS: atom_id res chain seq x y z
N MET A 1 -15.14 -8.06 9.79
CA MET A 1 -13.68 -8.20 9.69
C MET A 1 -13.14 -7.28 8.60
N LYS A 2 -12.20 -6.45 8.94
CA LYS A 2 -11.60 -5.55 7.94
C LYS A 2 -10.35 -6.15 7.36
N VAL A 3 -10.17 -5.95 6.07
CA VAL A 3 -8.94 -6.32 5.38
C VAL A 3 -8.39 -5.10 4.65
N TYR A 4 -7.09 -5.10 4.43
CA TYR A 4 -6.36 -4.00 3.83
C TYR A 4 -5.66 -4.53 2.59
N ILE A 5 -6.10 -4.04 1.45
CA ILE A 5 -5.71 -4.58 0.15
C ILE A 5 -4.73 -3.63 -0.51
N ILE A 6 -3.60 -4.17 -0.93
CA ILE A 6 -2.61 -3.43 -1.71
C ILE A 6 -2.78 -3.83 -3.16
N LEU A 7 -3.03 -2.86 -4.02
CA LEU A 7 -3.21 -3.09 -5.44
C LEU A 7 -1.94 -2.76 -6.20
N ASP A 8 -1.60 -3.60 -7.15
CA ASP A 8 -0.50 -3.33 -8.05
C ASP A 8 -1.03 -2.60 -9.29
N GLU A 9 -0.81 -1.29 -9.32
CA GLU A 9 -1.25 -0.46 -10.42
C GLU A 9 -0.16 -0.27 -11.47
N SER A 10 0.98 -0.89 -11.29
CA SER A 10 2.09 -0.77 -12.23
C SER A 10 1.87 -1.52 -13.53
N ASN A 11 0.75 -2.22 -13.63
CA ASN A 11 0.40 -2.96 -14.83
C ASN A 11 0.03 -1.99 -15.95
N SER A 12 0.96 -1.76 -16.84
CA SER A 12 0.84 -0.79 -17.91
C SER A 12 -0.07 -1.22 -19.06
N LEU A 13 -0.64 -2.41 -18.99
CA LEU A 13 -1.45 -2.94 -20.07
C LEU A 13 -2.92 -2.54 -19.98
N GLY A 14 -3.29 -1.75 -19.02
CA GLY A 14 -4.65 -1.23 -18.89
C GLY A 14 -5.68 -2.27 -18.50
N VAL A 15 -5.27 -3.36 -17.93
CA VAL A 15 -6.14 -4.48 -17.59
C VAL A 15 -6.58 -4.41 -16.13
N GLY A 16 -6.68 -3.23 -15.57
CA GLY A 16 -7.08 -3.05 -14.21
C GLY A 16 -5.96 -3.39 -13.21
N ALA A 17 -6.22 -3.10 -11.95
CA ALA A 17 -5.26 -3.35 -10.90
C ALA A 17 -5.38 -4.79 -10.41
N PHE A 18 -4.25 -5.41 -10.13
CA PHE A 18 -4.22 -6.73 -9.50
C PHE A 18 -4.03 -6.57 -8.00
N VAL A 19 -4.61 -7.47 -7.24
CA VAL A 19 -4.35 -7.53 -5.80
C VAL A 19 -2.94 -8.06 -5.60
N GLU A 20 -2.07 -7.20 -5.05
CA GLU A 20 -0.69 -7.59 -4.77
C GLU A 20 -0.60 -8.30 -3.42
N LYS A 21 -1.29 -7.78 -2.41
CA LYS A 21 -1.19 -8.31 -1.06
C LYS A 21 -2.44 -7.93 -0.28
N VAL A 22 -2.84 -8.79 0.66
CA VAL A 22 -3.95 -8.53 1.57
C VAL A 22 -3.48 -8.74 2.98
N PHE A 23 -3.79 -7.79 3.86
CA PHE A 23 -3.45 -7.87 5.28
C PHE A 23 -4.71 -7.75 6.11
N SER A 24 -4.73 -8.40 7.26
CA SER A 24 -5.80 -8.24 8.24
C SER A 24 -5.47 -7.15 9.27
N ASP A 25 -4.24 -6.65 9.24
CA ASP A 25 -3.73 -5.66 10.19
C ASP A 25 -3.27 -4.43 9.41
N LYS A 26 -3.86 -3.27 9.73
CA LYS A 26 -3.55 -2.03 9.02
C LYS A 26 -2.08 -1.64 9.15
N GLU A 27 -1.50 -1.82 10.32
CA GLU A 27 -0.10 -1.45 10.54
C GLU A 27 0.84 -2.30 9.69
N LYS A 28 0.52 -3.57 9.50
CA LYS A 28 1.31 -4.43 8.63
C LYS A 28 1.21 -3.99 7.18
N ALA A 29 0.01 -3.57 6.76
CA ALA A 29 -0.18 -3.03 5.40
C ALA A 29 0.64 -1.76 5.22
N ILE A 30 0.62 -0.87 6.21
CA ILE A 30 1.38 0.37 6.17
C ILE A 30 2.88 0.07 6.07
N ASP A 31 3.38 -0.86 6.88
CA ASP A 31 4.78 -1.25 6.84
C ASP A 31 5.20 -1.80 5.48
N TYR A 32 4.33 -2.59 4.88
CA TYR A 32 4.58 -3.16 3.57
C TYR A 32 4.72 -2.05 2.51
N VAL A 33 3.77 -1.11 2.49
CA VAL A 33 3.79 -0.02 1.52
C VAL A 33 4.98 0.90 1.77
N TYR A 34 5.28 1.19 3.02
CA TYR A 34 6.42 2.01 3.38
C TYR A 34 7.72 1.39 2.87
N SER A 35 7.90 0.09 3.07
CA SER A 35 9.07 -0.62 2.57
C SER A 35 9.19 -0.51 1.06
N GLY A 36 8.07 -0.55 0.36
CA GLY A 36 8.05 -0.36 -1.09
C GLY A 36 8.51 1.04 -1.48
N PHE A 37 8.04 2.06 -0.76
CA PHE A 37 8.44 3.44 -1.03
C PHE A 37 9.93 3.66 -0.81
N MET A 38 10.51 2.99 0.17
CA MET A 38 11.93 3.15 0.47
C MET A 38 12.86 2.64 -0.63
N ARG A 39 12.33 1.94 -1.61
CA ARG A 39 13.08 1.52 -2.78
C ARG A 39 13.34 2.66 -3.76
N TYR A 40 12.59 3.74 -3.65
CA TYR A 40 12.71 4.89 -4.53
C TYR A 40 13.56 5.97 -3.85
N SER A 41 14.54 6.49 -4.54
CA SER A 41 15.40 7.54 -3.99
C SER A 41 14.60 8.80 -3.65
N PHE A 42 13.49 9.02 -4.33
CA PHE A 42 12.63 10.17 -4.08
C PHE A 42 12.09 10.18 -2.65
N TYR A 43 11.80 9.01 -2.11
CA TYR A 43 11.25 8.88 -0.76
C TYR A 43 12.30 8.51 0.28
N ALA A 44 13.53 8.29 -0.13
CA ALA A 44 14.58 7.88 0.79
C ALA A 44 14.79 8.93 1.87
N GLY A 45 14.92 8.47 3.11
CA GLY A 45 15.13 9.36 4.25
C GLY A 45 13.85 9.93 4.85
N LYS A 46 12.70 9.73 4.23
CA LYS A 46 11.44 10.18 4.80
C LYS A 46 10.90 9.14 5.77
N SER A 47 10.28 9.63 6.84
CA SER A 47 9.71 8.75 7.86
C SER A 47 8.34 8.23 7.41
N LYS A 48 7.86 7.21 8.11
CA LYS A 48 6.52 6.68 7.90
C LYS A 48 5.47 7.77 8.12
N GLU A 49 5.67 8.63 9.11
CA GLU A 49 4.74 9.73 9.38
C GLU A 49 4.68 10.72 8.22
N ASP A 50 5.84 11.02 7.62
CA ASP A 50 5.91 11.95 6.50
C ASP A 50 5.16 11.42 5.28
N LEU A 51 5.15 10.11 5.10
CA LEU A 51 4.56 9.47 3.94
C LEU A 51 3.18 8.88 4.22
N ARG A 52 2.65 9.10 5.40
CA ARG A 52 1.41 8.43 5.82
C ARG A 52 0.25 8.64 4.85
N LYS A 53 0.08 9.85 4.35
CA LYS A 53 -1.01 10.14 3.41
C LYS A 53 -0.84 9.36 2.10
N GLU A 54 0.37 9.34 1.59
CA GLU A 54 0.68 8.60 0.36
C GLU A 54 0.51 7.10 0.57
N ILE A 55 0.95 6.61 1.73
CA ILE A 55 0.82 5.20 2.07
C ILE A 55 -0.66 4.81 2.14
N GLU A 56 -1.48 5.62 2.78
CA GLU A 56 -2.90 5.31 2.92
C GLU A 56 -3.64 5.30 1.59
N ARG A 57 -3.19 6.08 0.62
CA ARG A 57 -3.75 6.06 -0.74
C ARG A 57 -3.53 4.73 -1.44
N GLU A 58 -2.46 4.03 -1.08
CA GLU A 58 -2.13 2.74 -1.69
C GLU A 58 -2.86 1.58 -1.04
N ILE A 59 -3.54 1.83 0.08
CA ILE A 59 -4.22 0.80 0.84
C ILE A 59 -5.72 0.96 0.67
N HIS A 60 -6.37 -0.09 0.20
CA HIS A 60 -7.81 -0.14 0.05
C HIS A 60 -8.41 -0.93 1.22
N GLU A 61 -9.22 -0.26 2.03
CA GLU A 61 -9.83 -0.90 3.20
C GLU A 61 -11.19 -1.47 2.80
N GLU A 62 -11.41 -2.75 3.11
CA GLU A 62 -12.66 -3.43 2.82
C GLU A 62 -13.17 -4.12 4.07
N GLU A 63 -14.48 -4.10 4.25
CA GLU A 63 -15.13 -4.83 5.32
C GLU A 63 -15.66 -6.15 4.76
N LEU A 64 -15.21 -7.24 5.37
CA LEU A 64 -15.70 -8.58 5.02
C LEU A 64 -16.70 -9.02 6.06
N GLU A 65 -17.80 -9.54 5.61
CA GLU A 65 -18.83 -10.07 6.48
C GLU A 65 -18.50 -11.48 6.94
#